data_0b32bb6aafb04dad2600352c8ebbf077
#
_entry.id   0b32bb6aafb04dad2600352c8ebbf077
#
_cell.length_a   1.000
_cell.length_b   1.000
_cell.length_c   1.000
_cell.angle_alpha   90.00
_cell.angle_beta   90.00
_cell.angle_gamma   90.00
#
_symmetry.space_group_name_H-M   'P 1'
#
loop_
_entity.id
_entity.type
_entity.pdbx_description
1 polymer ?
#
loop_
_entity_poly.entity_id
_entity_poly.type
_entity_poly.pdbx_seq_one_letter_code
_entity_poly.pdbx_strand_id
1 'polypeptide(L)'
;MASYTYEEKGILLSTPIEAVLSFYGKDTSHDRTYHYYSPFREESNRSFHVNPRKNVWYDFGLAEGGGVLTLVTKLSGCGNDEAFDILAQMNTSFIPSYAYRSPSPSSKEPERTIIIDHKAKGFTRKGLLRYAAARGVSKETLDRYCVQITYHSVYSPTLKHTVIGFANEPGGYVLRSNSVKKCSASGISVIRSGESSDAVAVFEGFFDFLSWIEDQGIGTLPCDVCVLNSVSNLRRA
;
A
#
# COMPACT_ATOMS: atom_id res chain seq x y z
N MET A 1 12.17 12.31 -14.79
CA MET A 1 10.88 12.20 -14.11
C MET A 1 10.89 13.16 -12.95
N ALA A 2 9.88 14.00 -12.82
CA ALA A 2 9.73 14.91 -11.69
C ALA A 2 9.53 14.08 -10.41
N SER A 3 10.30 14.36 -9.38
CA SER A 3 10.19 13.67 -8.09
C SER A 3 9.53 14.62 -7.09
N TYR A 4 8.23 14.43 -6.87
CA TYR A 4 7.48 15.19 -5.86
C TYR A 4 7.82 14.70 -4.46
N THR A 5 8.02 15.65 -3.54
CA THR A 5 8.12 15.35 -2.11
C THR A 5 6.79 14.80 -1.60
N TYR A 6 6.80 14.28 -0.41
CA TYR A 6 5.57 13.74 0.19
C TYR A 6 4.54 14.83 0.51
N GLU A 7 4.96 15.98 0.99
CA GLU A 7 4.06 17.12 1.26
C GLU A 7 3.40 17.58 -0.04
N GLU A 8 4.18 17.70 -1.11
CA GLU A 8 3.68 18.02 -2.44
C GLU A 8 2.66 17.00 -2.95
N LYS A 9 2.97 15.70 -2.80
CA LYS A 9 2.01 14.64 -3.13
C LYS A 9 0.73 14.75 -2.30
N GLY A 10 0.83 15.08 -1.01
CA GLY A 10 -0.32 15.32 -0.14
C GLY A 10 -1.20 16.46 -0.64
N ILE A 11 -0.60 17.57 -1.03
CA ILE A 11 -1.31 18.71 -1.62
C ILE A 11 -1.99 18.32 -2.93
N LEU A 12 -1.28 17.63 -3.82
CA LEU A 12 -1.82 17.21 -5.12
C LEU A 12 -2.97 16.20 -4.96
N LEU A 13 -2.89 15.29 -4.00
CA LEU A 13 -3.94 14.33 -3.70
C LEU A 13 -5.16 14.95 -3.00
N SER A 14 -5.04 16.17 -2.48
CA SER A 14 -6.18 16.94 -1.96
C SER A 14 -7.03 17.60 -3.04
N THR A 15 -6.58 17.57 -4.30
CA THR A 15 -7.36 18.07 -5.45
C THR A 15 -8.75 17.42 -5.45
N PRO A 16 -9.86 18.18 -5.47
CA PRO A 16 -11.20 17.59 -5.48
C PRO A 16 -11.43 16.72 -6.73
N ILE A 17 -12.14 15.62 -6.56
CA ILE A 17 -12.51 14.74 -7.69
C ILE A 17 -13.28 15.48 -8.76
N GLU A 18 -14.18 16.40 -8.38
CA GLU A 18 -14.93 17.24 -9.31
C GLU A 18 -14.01 18.14 -10.17
N ALA A 19 -12.92 18.64 -9.59
CA ALA A 19 -11.94 19.42 -10.35
C ALA A 19 -11.21 18.55 -11.39
N VAL A 20 -10.91 17.29 -11.06
CA VAL A 20 -10.34 16.33 -12.01
C VAL A 20 -11.33 16.05 -13.14
N LEU A 21 -12.59 15.74 -12.82
CA LEU A 21 -13.63 15.51 -13.83
C LEU A 21 -13.77 16.70 -14.77
N SER A 22 -13.83 17.93 -14.22
CA SER A 22 -13.91 19.17 -14.99
C SER A 22 -12.71 19.37 -15.91
N PHE A 23 -11.50 19.11 -15.42
CA PHE A 23 -10.25 19.21 -16.20
C PHE A 23 -10.27 18.30 -17.44
N TYR A 24 -10.82 17.10 -17.30
CA TYR A 24 -10.99 16.16 -18.43
C TYR A 24 -12.27 16.39 -19.23
N GLY A 25 -12.96 17.51 -19.02
CA GLY A 25 -14.20 17.85 -19.74
C GLY A 25 -15.34 16.87 -19.50
N LYS A 26 -15.33 16.17 -18.35
CA LYS A 26 -16.40 15.24 -17.97
C LYS A 26 -17.56 15.99 -17.35
N ASP A 27 -18.76 15.41 -17.47
CA ASP A 27 -19.95 15.99 -16.84
C ASP A 27 -19.82 15.97 -15.32
N THR A 28 -19.91 17.13 -14.69
CA THR A 28 -19.84 17.32 -13.24
C THR A 28 -21.22 17.51 -12.61
N SER A 29 -22.30 17.31 -13.37
CA SER A 29 -23.65 17.32 -12.83
C SER A 29 -23.89 16.08 -11.99
N HIS A 30 -24.44 16.26 -10.79
CA HIS A 30 -24.72 15.16 -9.86
C HIS A 30 -26.07 15.37 -9.17
N ASP A 31 -26.61 14.29 -8.59
CA ASP A 31 -27.75 14.34 -7.70
C ASP A 31 -27.37 14.81 -6.27
N ARG A 32 -28.37 14.92 -5.37
CA ARG A 32 -28.16 15.34 -3.98
C ARG A 32 -27.26 14.38 -3.18
N THR A 33 -26.98 13.19 -3.70
CA THR A 33 -26.20 12.13 -3.09
C THR A 33 -24.85 11.92 -3.76
N TYR A 34 -24.42 12.88 -4.59
CA TYR A 34 -23.14 12.87 -5.30
C TYR A 34 -22.96 11.68 -6.26
N HIS A 35 -24.04 11.29 -6.96
CA HIS A 35 -23.97 10.36 -8.07
C HIS A 35 -23.86 11.12 -9.39
N TYR A 36 -22.86 10.77 -10.16
CA TYR A 36 -22.49 11.31 -11.46
C TYR A 36 -22.70 10.27 -12.55
N TYR A 37 -22.73 10.69 -13.79
CA TYR A 37 -22.52 9.76 -14.92
C TYR A 37 -21.07 9.28 -14.92
N SER A 38 -20.84 8.03 -15.32
CA SER A 38 -19.49 7.49 -15.37
C SER A 38 -18.60 8.28 -16.34
N PRO A 39 -17.41 8.73 -15.93
CA PRO A 39 -16.49 9.41 -16.82
C PRO A 39 -15.78 8.45 -17.80
N PHE A 40 -16.01 7.15 -17.65
CA PHE A 40 -15.32 6.07 -18.40
C PHE A 40 -16.15 5.47 -19.52
N ARG A 41 -17.46 5.70 -19.55
CA ARG A 41 -18.38 5.17 -20.53
C ARG A 41 -19.64 6.05 -20.67
N GLU A 42 -20.36 5.84 -21.76
CA GLU A 42 -21.72 6.38 -21.90
C GLU A 42 -22.71 5.53 -21.13
N GLU A 43 -23.62 6.18 -20.39
CA GLU A 43 -24.67 5.51 -19.60
C GLU A 43 -25.88 6.43 -19.43
N SER A 44 -27.04 5.83 -19.21
CA SER A 44 -28.31 6.57 -18.98
C SER A 44 -28.60 6.77 -17.48
N ASN A 45 -27.96 6.02 -16.60
CA ASN A 45 -28.14 6.11 -15.15
C ASN A 45 -26.84 6.53 -14.48
N ARG A 46 -26.94 7.37 -13.47
CA ARG A 46 -25.77 7.81 -12.69
C ARG A 46 -25.26 6.68 -11.81
N SER A 47 -24.11 6.12 -12.15
CA SER A 47 -23.49 5.01 -11.43
C SER A 47 -22.11 5.30 -10.86
N PHE A 48 -21.62 6.52 -11.03
CA PHE A 48 -20.34 6.96 -10.49
C PHE A 48 -20.59 7.80 -9.23
N HIS A 49 -20.29 7.25 -8.07
CA HIS A 49 -20.48 7.91 -6.78
C HIS A 49 -19.17 8.55 -6.29
N VAL A 50 -19.24 9.81 -5.84
CA VAL A 50 -18.12 10.51 -5.20
C VAL A 50 -18.44 10.74 -3.74
N ASN A 51 -17.47 10.49 -2.87
CA ASN A 51 -17.52 10.92 -1.47
C ASN A 51 -16.59 12.13 -1.30
N PRO A 52 -17.12 13.37 -1.29
CA PRO A 52 -16.28 14.57 -1.26
C PRO A 52 -15.52 14.74 0.07
N ARG A 53 -16.05 14.22 1.19
CA ARG A 53 -15.37 14.30 2.49
C ARG A 53 -14.11 13.43 2.55
N LYS A 54 -14.13 12.27 1.89
CA LYS A 54 -13.00 11.34 1.81
C LYS A 54 -12.16 11.53 0.56
N ASN A 55 -12.64 12.31 -0.40
CA ASN A 55 -12.07 12.52 -1.71
C ASN A 55 -11.80 11.19 -2.44
N VAL A 56 -12.81 10.32 -2.47
CA VAL A 56 -12.78 9.01 -3.13
C VAL A 56 -14.01 8.83 -4.01
N TRP A 57 -13.87 7.98 -5.02
CA TRP A 57 -14.93 7.63 -5.95
C TRP A 57 -15.14 6.13 -6.03
N TYR A 58 -16.32 5.73 -6.48
CA TYR A 58 -16.66 4.35 -6.81
C TYR A 58 -17.62 4.32 -8.00
N ASP A 59 -17.29 3.53 -9.00
CA ASP A 59 -18.14 3.28 -10.18
C ASP A 59 -18.81 1.92 -10.03
N PHE A 60 -20.13 1.93 -9.78
CA PHE A 60 -20.90 0.72 -9.57
C PHE A 60 -21.01 -0.14 -10.84
N GLY A 61 -20.98 0.46 -12.03
CA GLY A 61 -21.06 -0.28 -13.28
C GLY A 61 -19.76 -1.00 -13.64
N LEU A 62 -18.61 -0.49 -13.19
CA LEU A 62 -17.30 -1.13 -13.36
C LEU A 62 -16.88 -1.95 -12.15
N ALA A 63 -17.58 -1.80 -11.01
CA ALA A 63 -17.19 -2.35 -9.70
C ALA A 63 -15.77 -1.91 -9.28
N GLU A 64 -15.37 -0.68 -9.60
CA GLU A 64 -14.05 -0.12 -9.35
C GLU A 64 -14.15 1.21 -8.60
N GLY A 65 -13.09 1.53 -7.84
CA GLY A 65 -13.04 2.78 -7.09
C GLY A 65 -11.63 3.15 -6.67
N GLY A 66 -11.49 4.36 -6.13
CA GLY A 66 -10.19 4.82 -5.65
C GLY A 66 -10.19 6.29 -5.23
N GLY A 67 -8.99 6.83 -5.05
CA GLY A 67 -8.76 8.25 -4.80
C GLY A 67 -8.46 9.02 -6.08
N VAL A 68 -8.02 10.27 -5.89
CA VAL A 68 -7.69 11.20 -6.98
C VAL A 68 -6.64 10.63 -7.94
N LEU A 69 -5.57 10.05 -7.42
CA LEU A 69 -4.51 9.49 -8.26
C LEU A 69 -5.03 8.38 -9.18
N THR A 70 -5.83 7.45 -8.62
CA THR A 70 -6.45 6.37 -9.39
C THR A 70 -7.39 6.89 -10.47
N LEU A 71 -8.11 7.99 -10.20
CA LEU A 71 -8.97 8.63 -11.18
C LEU A 71 -8.15 9.19 -12.35
N VAL A 72 -7.09 9.95 -12.05
CA VAL A 72 -6.22 10.54 -13.08
C VAL A 72 -5.54 9.47 -13.92
N THR A 73 -4.94 8.45 -13.29
CA THR A 73 -4.29 7.35 -14.02
C THR A 73 -5.27 6.64 -14.96
N LYS A 74 -6.51 6.44 -14.51
CA LYS A 74 -7.54 5.75 -15.33
C LYS A 74 -8.05 6.63 -16.47
N LEU A 75 -8.22 7.93 -16.26
CA LEU A 75 -8.70 8.87 -17.30
C LEU A 75 -7.65 9.15 -18.37
N SER A 76 -6.38 9.19 -18.01
CA SER A 76 -5.27 9.48 -18.94
C SER A 76 -4.55 8.24 -19.45
N GLY A 77 -4.77 7.06 -18.86
CA GLY A 77 -4.05 5.84 -19.23
C GLY A 77 -2.56 5.88 -18.85
N CYS A 78 -2.17 6.72 -17.89
CA CYS A 78 -0.78 6.99 -17.53
C CYS A 78 -0.35 6.26 -16.24
N GLY A 79 0.95 6.30 -15.95
CA GLY A 79 1.50 5.83 -14.67
C GLY A 79 1.33 6.82 -13.53
N ASN A 80 1.61 6.39 -12.29
CA ASN A 80 1.44 7.22 -11.09
C ASN A 80 2.29 8.50 -11.12
N ASP A 81 3.53 8.44 -11.61
CA ASP A 81 4.42 9.60 -11.63
C ASP A 81 3.90 10.68 -12.59
N GLU A 82 3.45 10.27 -13.77
CA GLU A 82 2.84 11.14 -14.76
C GLU A 82 1.49 11.71 -14.28
N ALA A 83 0.73 10.95 -13.52
CA ALA A 83 -0.50 11.42 -12.90
C ALA A 83 -0.25 12.54 -11.88
N PHE A 84 0.86 12.52 -11.16
CA PHE A 84 1.27 13.64 -10.30
C PHE A 84 1.64 14.89 -11.12
N ASP A 85 2.30 14.72 -12.26
CA ASP A 85 2.60 15.85 -13.17
C ASP A 85 1.30 16.50 -13.69
N ILE A 86 0.30 15.70 -14.03
CA ILE A 86 -1.03 16.17 -14.43
C ILE A 86 -1.72 16.93 -13.29
N LEU A 87 -1.72 16.39 -12.08
CA LEU A 87 -2.29 17.04 -10.90
C LEU A 87 -1.59 18.38 -10.58
N ALA A 88 -0.27 18.45 -10.79
CA ALA A 88 0.49 19.69 -10.63
C ALA A 88 0.08 20.75 -11.67
N GLN A 89 -0.16 20.36 -12.94
CA GLN A 89 -0.66 21.25 -13.98
C GLN A 89 -2.07 21.78 -13.69
N MET A 90 -2.92 20.96 -13.05
CA MET A 90 -4.27 21.37 -12.63
C MET A 90 -4.24 22.42 -11.52
N ASN A 91 -3.24 22.34 -10.64
CA ASN A 91 -3.10 23.23 -9.49
C ASN A 91 -2.17 24.39 -9.82
N THR A 92 -2.70 25.45 -10.43
CA THR A 92 -1.92 26.61 -10.89
C THR A 92 -1.22 27.39 -9.78
N SER A 93 -1.61 27.20 -8.52
CA SER A 93 -0.95 27.77 -7.34
C SER A 93 0.19 26.89 -6.81
N PHE A 94 0.35 25.70 -7.36
CA PHE A 94 1.36 24.73 -6.93
C PHE A 94 2.67 24.97 -7.67
N ILE A 95 3.74 25.28 -6.94
CA ILE A 95 5.10 25.39 -7.47
C ILE A 95 5.90 24.22 -6.92
N PRO A 96 6.20 23.18 -7.73
CA PRO A 96 6.96 22.03 -7.28
C PRO A 96 8.37 22.43 -6.81
N SER A 97 8.81 21.91 -5.68
CA SER A 97 10.15 22.20 -5.14
C SER A 97 11.28 21.73 -6.06
N TYR A 98 11.03 20.75 -6.94
CA TYR A 98 12.01 20.32 -7.92
C TYR A 98 12.33 21.38 -8.99
N ALA A 99 11.45 22.36 -9.23
CA ALA A 99 11.73 23.45 -10.17
C ALA A 99 12.92 24.31 -9.72
N TYR A 100 13.31 24.24 -8.46
CA TYR A 100 14.46 24.95 -7.88
C TYR A 100 15.67 24.06 -7.59
N ARG A 101 15.61 22.77 -7.94
CA ARG A 101 16.73 21.83 -7.70
C ARG A 101 17.50 21.57 -8.97
N SER A 102 18.75 22.07 -9.02
CA SER A 102 19.77 21.51 -9.91
C SER A 102 19.98 20.02 -9.56
N PRO A 103 20.22 19.14 -10.54
CA PRO A 103 20.40 17.72 -10.27
C PRO A 103 21.68 17.50 -9.46
N SER A 104 21.57 17.34 -8.17
CA SER A 104 22.62 16.75 -7.34
C SER A 104 22.35 15.26 -7.17
N PRO A 105 23.33 14.40 -7.40
CA PRO A 105 23.18 12.98 -7.11
C PRO A 105 23.19 12.82 -5.58
N SER A 106 22.03 12.79 -4.95
CA SER A 106 21.93 12.48 -3.54
C SER A 106 21.32 11.10 -3.36
N SER A 107 22.14 10.18 -2.91
CA SER A 107 21.75 8.97 -2.20
C SER A 107 20.92 9.34 -0.97
N LYS A 108 19.62 9.64 -1.13
CA LYS A 108 18.70 9.72 0.01
C LYS A 108 18.05 8.35 0.17
N GLU A 109 18.26 7.76 1.34
CA GLU A 109 17.45 6.65 1.80
C GLU A 109 15.96 7.00 1.65
N PRO A 110 15.11 6.05 1.24
CA PRO A 110 13.68 6.30 1.11
C PRO A 110 13.12 6.78 2.45
N GLU A 111 12.55 7.98 2.44
CA GLU A 111 11.99 8.61 3.62
C GLU A 111 10.94 7.68 4.26
N ARG A 112 11.18 7.24 5.49
CA ARG A 112 10.32 6.29 6.19
C ARG A 112 8.98 6.95 6.51
N THR A 113 7.95 6.60 5.77
CA THR A 113 6.60 7.12 5.96
C THR A 113 5.82 6.48 7.12
N ILE A 114 6.38 5.40 7.67
CA ILE A 114 5.81 4.62 8.77
C ILE A 114 6.74 4.70 9.97
N ILE A 115 6.22 5.18 11.09
CA ILE A 115 6.91 5.19 12.38
C ILE A 115 6.34 4.06 13.24
N ILE A 116 7.20 3.13 13.62
CA ILE A 116 6.83 2.03 14.51
C ILE A 116 6.90 2.55 15.94
N ASP A 117 5.73 2.62 16.60
CA ASP A 117 5.62 3.05 18.00
C ASP A 117 6.01 1.94 18.98
N HIS A 118 5.53 0.72 18.68
CA HIS A 118 5.70 -0.41 19.58
C HIS A 118 5.75 -1.74 18.82
N LYS A 119 6.58 -2.66 19.32
CA LYS A 119 6.67 -4.06 18.86
C LYS A 119 6.50 -4.98 20.06
N ALA A 120 5.64 -5.97 19.94
CA ALA A 120 5.46 -7.00 20.95
C ALA A 120 5.63 -8.38 20.34
N LYS A 121 6.37 -9.27 21.02
CA LYS A 121 6.26 -10.72 20.79
C LYS A 121 5.01 -11.25 21.49
N GLY A 122 4.31 -12.15 20.81
CA GLY A 122 3.03 -12.66 21.28
C GLY A 122 1.85 -11.79 20.86
N PHE A 123 0.89 -12.41 20.19
CA PHE A 123 -0.29 -11.73 19.68
C PHE A 123 -1.42 -11.70 20.71
N THR A 124 -1.89 -10.51 21.05
CA THR A 124 -3.00 -10.27 22.01
C THR A 124 -4.26 -9.71 21.35
N ARG A 125 -4.13 -9.07 20.18
CA ARG A 125 -5.25 -8.46 19.45
C ARG A 125 -6.11 -9.53 18.77
N LYS A 126 -7.33 -9.79 19.31
CA LYS A 126 -8.28 -10.77 18.76
C LYS A 126 -8.58 -10.59 17.27
N GLY A 127 -8.60 -9.34 16.76
CA GLY A 127 -8.82 -9.04 15.34
C GLY A 127 -7.69 -9.57 14.44
N LEU A 128 -6.43 -9.49 14.89
CA LEU A 128 -5.30 -10.04 14.15
C LEU A 128 -5.27 -11.56 14.18
N LEU A 129 -5.60 -12.15 15.33
CA LEU A 129 -5.70 -13.61 15.45
C LEU A 129 -6.79 -14.18 14.54
N ARG A 130 -7.97 -13.53 14.48
CA ARG A 130 -9.04 -13.92 13.53
C ARG A 130 -8.61 -13.75 12.07
N TYR A 131 -7.89 -12.69 11.76
CA TYR A 131 -7.37 -12.43 10.41
C TYR A 131 -6.38 -13.52 9.97
N ALA A 132 -5.50 -13.99 10.87
CA ALA A 132 -4.58 -15.07 10.61
C ALA A 132 -5.28 -16.43 10.52
N ALA A 133 -6.18 -16.73 11.46
CA ALA A 133 -6.97 -17.96 11.48
C ALA A 133 -7.80 -18.16 10.21
N ALA A 134 -8.35 -17.07 9.64
CA ALA A 134 -9.06 -17.09 8.37
C ALA A 134 -8.14 -17.46 7.17
N ARG A 135 -6.82 -17.48 7.36
CA ARG A 135 -5.79 -17.93 6.41
C ARG A 135 -5.13 -19.25 6.82
N GLY A 136 -5.75 -19.97 7.76
CA GLY A 136 -5.21 -21.24 8.25
C GLY A 136 -3.95 -21.10 9.11
N VAL A 137 -3.64 -19.91 9.64
CA VAL A 137 -2.42 -19.67 10.43
C VAL A 137 -2.75 -19.59 11.91
N SER A 138 -2.12 -20.46 12.71
CA SER A 138 -2.29 -20.52 14.16
C SER A 138 -1.60 -19.36 14.89
N LYS A 139 -1.96 -19.18 16.17
CA LYS A 139 -1.28 -18.21 17.03
C LYS A 139 0.18 -18.60 17.25
N GLU A 140 0.46 -19.87 17.39
CA GLU A 140 1.79 -20.45 17.62
C GLU A 140 2.74 -20.07 16.46
N THR A 141 2.29 -20.26 15.23
CA THR A 141 3.06 -19.90 14.03
C THR A 141 3.25 -18.40 13.91
N LEU A 142 2.23 -17.60 14.22
CA LEU A 142 2.38 -16.14 14.28
C LEU A 142 3.41 -15.71 15.31
N ASP A 143 3.34 -16.23 16.53
CA ASP A 143 4.25 -15.87 17.63
C ASP A 143 5.70 -16.28 17.32
N ARG A 144 5.87 -17.32 16.50
CA ARG A 144 7.18 -17.82 16.09
C ARG A 144 7.85 -16.93 15.03
N TYR A 145 7.12 -16.51 14.01
CA TYR A 145 7.69 -15.87 12.83
C TYR A 145 7.35 -14.37 12.70
N CYS A 146 6.38 -13.88 13.46
CA CYS A 146 5.87 -12.52 13.36
C CYS A 146 5.94 -11.77 14.69
N VAL A 147 5.69 -10.48 14.63
CA VAL A 147 5.52 -9.59 15.78
C VAL A 147 4.26 -8.77 15.64
N GLN A 148 3.61 -8.46 16.74
CA GLN A 148 2.52 -7.48 16.77
C GLN A 148 3.12 -6.07 16.77
N ILE A 149 2.80 -5.27 15.75
CA ILE A 149 3.34 -3.93 15.58
C ILE A 149 2.21 -2.91 15.72
N THR A 150 2.46 -1.87 16.51
CA THR A 150 1.67 -0.64 16.50
C THR A 150 2.50 0.44 15.82
N TYR A 151 1.93 1.10 14.83
CA TYR A 151 2.58 2.16 14.08
C TYR A 151 1.61 3.30 13.77
N HIS A 152 2.17 4.45 13.43
CA HIS A 152 1.44 5.54 12.78
C HIS A 152 2.15 5.99 11.50
N SER A 153 1.43 6.70 10.65
CA SER A 153 2.04 7.41 9.53
C SER A 153 2.59 8.75 10.02
N VAL A 154 3.75 9.18 9.50
CA VAL A 154 4.28 10.53 9.75
C VAL A 154 3.24 11.63 9.49
N TYR A 155 2.25 11.35 8.65
CA TYR A 155 1.19 12.25 8.20
C TYR A 155 -0.09 12.20 9.03
N SER A 156 -0.20 11.22 9.91
CA SER A 156 -1.34 11.05 10.81
C SER A 156 -0.84 10.47 12.14
N PRO A 157 -0.08 11.26 12.91
CA PRO A 157 0.60 10.76 14.12
C PRO A 157 -0.37 10.31 15.21
N THR A 158 -1.59 10.83 15.20
CA THR A 158 -2.64 10.45 16.16
C THR A 158 -3.36 9.15 15.80
N LEU A 159 -3.34 8.73 14.51
CA LEU A 159 -4.02 7.53 14.05
C LEU A 159 -3.09 6.32 14.11
N LYS A 160 -3.25 5.52 15.16
CA LYS A 160 -2.44 4.31 15.38
C LYS A 160 -3.09 3.08 14.77
N HIS A 161 -2.27 2.29 14.09
CA HIS A 161 -2.65 1.01 13.50
C HIS A 161 -1.92 -0.12 14.20
N THR A 162 -2.64 -1.21 14.53
CA THR A 162 -2.03 -2.44 15.06
C THR A 162 -2.14 -3.56 14.02
N VAL A 163 -1.02 -4.17 13.67
CA VAL A 163 -0.88 -5.09 12.53
C VAL A 163 0.03 -6.27 12.87
N ILE A 164 0.00 -7.29 11.99
CA ILE A 164 1.00 -8.34 11.95
C ILE A 164 2.21 -7.80 11.19
N GLY A 165 3.40 -7.88 11.78
CA GLY A 165 4.66 -7.50 11.18
C GLY A 165 5.55 -8.72 10.94
N PHE A 166 6.03 -8.88 9.72
CA PHE A 166 7.01 -9.89 9.31
C PHE A 166 8.30 -9.18 8.91
N ALA A 167 9.41 -9.51 9.57
CA ALA A 167 10.68 -8.84 9.37
C ALA A 167 11.26 -9.07 7.97
N ASN A 168 11.99 -8.09 7.43
CA ASN A 168 12.69 -8.20 6.16
C ASN A 168 14.15 -7.73 6.27
N GLU A 169 14.98 -8.11 5.28
CA GLU A 169 16.43 -7.87 5.25
C GLU A 169 16.85 -6.40 5.46
N PRO A 170 16.15 -5.37 4.90
CA PRO A 170 16.48 -3.97 5.16
C PRO A 170 16.20 -3.51 6.60
N GLY A 171 15.88 -4.41 7.52
CA GLY A 171 15.54 -4.07 8.91
C GLY A 171 14.16 -3.44 9.09
N GLY A 172 13.29 -3.60 8.09
CA GLY A 172 11.89 -3.20 8.14
C GLY A 172 10.94 -4.37 8.38
N TYR A 173 9.66 -4.12 8.07
CA TYR A 173 8.58 -5.10 8.26
C TYR A 173 7.58 -5.01 7.12
N VAL A 174 7.11 -6.17 6.69
CA VAL A 174 5.87 -6.29 5.92
C VAL A 174 4.70 -6.28 6.90
N LEU A 175 3.73 -5.40 6.68
CA LEU A 175 2.65 -5.10 7.60
C LEU A 175 1.31 -5.55 7.02
N ARG A 176 0.58 -6.40 7.75
CA ARG A 176 -0.72 -6.94 7.33
C ARG A 176 -1.76 -6.91 8.43
N SER A 177 -2.96 -6.59 8.05
CA SER A 177 -4.19 -6.79 8.79
C SER A 177 -5.36 -6.88 7.80
N ASN A 178 -6.59 -6.96 8.29
CA ASN A 178 -7.77 -6.94 7.42
C ASN A 178 -7.86 -5.67 6.53
N SER A 179 -7.33 -4.54 6.99
CA SER A 179 -7.40 -3.24 6.31
C SER A 179 -6.03 -2.67 5.90
N VAL A 180 -4.92 -3.36 6.22
CA VAL A 180 -3.57 -2.86 5.97
C VAL A 180 -2.77 -3.85 5.14
N LYS A 181 -2.24 -3.37 4.01
CA LYS A 181 -1.23 -4.04 3.19
C LYS A 181 -0.13 -3.03 2.87
N LYS A 182 0.91 -2.98 3.71
CA LYS A 182 2.02 -2.02 3.63
C LYS A 182 3.35 -2.68 3.96
N CYS A 183 4.45 -1.94 3.81
CA CYS A 183 5.76 -2.27 4.35
C CYS A 183 6.43 -1.00 4.89
N SER A 184 7.26 -1.14 5.92
CA SER A 184 8.04 -0.02 6.46
C SER A 184 9.38 0.16 5.72
N ALA A 185 9.87 -0.89 5.06
CA ALA A 185 10.95 -0.88 4.10
C ALA A 185 10.70 -2.01 3.09
N SER A 186 11.06 -1.81 1.82
CA SER A 186 10.89 -2.81 0.76
C SER A 186 12.10 -3.73 0.70
N GLY A 187 11.88 -5.05 0.71
CA GLY A 187 12.92 -6.05 0.59
C GLY A 187 12.41 -7.47 0.82
N ILE A 188 13.25 -8.44 0.51
CA ILE A 188 13.01 -9.86 0.79
C ILE A 188 13.15 -10.14 2.29
N SER A 189 12.63 -11.28 2.72
CA SER A 189 12.90 -11.86 4.05
C SER A 189 13.59 -13.19 3.88
N VAL A 190 14.69 -13.39 4.58
CA VAL A 190 15.42 -14.66 4.60
C VAL A 190 15.35 -15.27 6.00
N ILE A 191 14.95 -16.53 6.07
CA ILE A 191 14.89 -17.30 7.32
C ILE A 191 15.80 -18.50 7.14
N ARG A 192 16.83 -18.59 7.99
CA ARG A 192 17.77 -19.70 7.96
C ARG A 192 17.22 -20.90 8.72
N SER A 193 17.34 -22.07 8.14
CA SER A 193 16.93 -23.33 8.78
C SER A 193 17.80 -23.70 10.00
N GLY A 194 19.04 -23.22 10.00
CA GLY A 194 20.05 -23.59 11.00
C GLY A 194 20.77 -24.88 10.68
N GLU A 195 20.31 -25.63 9.66
CA GLU A 195 20.95 -26.83 9.13
C GLU A 195 21.57 -26.51 7.75
N SER A 196 22.62 -27.26 7.39
CA SER A 196 23.21 -27.17 6.05
C SER A 196 22.24 -27.79 5.06
N SER A 197 21.68 -26.99 4.17
CA SER A 197 20.77 -27.47 3.12
C SER A 197 21.14 -26.77 1.80
N ASP A 198 21.20 -27.55 0.74
CA ASP A 198 21.42 -27.05 -0.63
C ASP A 198 20.12 -26.57 -1.28
N ALA A 199 19.01 -26.55 -0.55
CA ALA A 199 17.70 -26.14 -1.03
C ALA A 199 17.25 -24.84 -0.35
N VAL A 200 16.49 -24.02 -1.11
CA VAL A 200 15.81 -22.82 -0.62
C VAL A 200 14.36 -22.89 -1.04
N ALA A 201 13.43 -22.77 -0.09
CA ALA A 201 12.01 -22.60 -0.38
C ALA A 201 11.70 -21.11 -0.63
N VAL A 202 11.06 -20.81 -1.75
CA VAL A 202 10.74 -19.43 -2.15
C VAL A 202 9.24 -19.21 -2.14
N PHE A 203 8.78 -18.12 -1.49
CA PHE A 203 7.36 -17.72 -1.40
C PHE A 203 7.17 -16.28 -1.89
N GLU A 204 6.03 -15.99 -2.52
CA GLU A 204 5.69 -14.64 -2.92
C GLU A 204 5.40 -13.74 -1.71
N GLY A 205 4.63 -14.24 -0.76
CA GLY A 205 4.24 -13.52 0.45
C GLY A 205 4.43 -14.33 1.73
N PHE A 206 4.53 -13.63 2.85
CA PHE A 206 4.81 -14.32 4.13
C PHE A 206 3.62 -15.16 4.62
N PHE A 207 2.37 -14.86 4.23
CA PHE A 207 1.25 -15.74 4.57
C PHE A 207 1.30 -17.06 3.81
N ASP A 208 1.84 -17.10 2.58
CA ASP A 208 2.03 -18.34 1.83
C ASP A 208 3.05 -19.23 2.56
N PHE A 209 4.15 -18.63 3.04
CA PHE A 209 5.12 -19.32 3.89
C PHE A 209 4.49 -19.81 5.20
N LEU A 210 3.73 -18.98 5.93
CA LEU A 210 3.12 -19.40 7.19
C LEU A 210 2.07 -20.50 6.99
N SER A 211 1.28 -20.44 5.91
CA SER A 211 0.32 -21.50 5.58
C SER A 211 1.01 -22.80 5.21
N TRP A 212 2.17 -22.75 4.54
CA TRP A 212 2.98 -23.92 4.28
C TRP A 212 3.51 -24.56 5.56
N ILE A 213 3.94 -23.76 6.55
CA ILE A 213 4.36 -24.27 7.88
C ILE A 213 3.21 -25.02 8.55
N GLU A 214 2.00 -24.49 8.53
CA GLU A 214 0.81 -25.11 9.12
C GLU A 214 0.40 -26.40 8.40
N ASP A 215 0.29 -26.34 7.08
CA ASP A 215 -0.17 -27.44 6.24
C ASP A 215 0.76 -28.66 6.34
N GLN A 216 2.07 -28.42 6.39
CA GLN A 216 3.07 -29.48 6.50
C GLN A 216 3.41 -29.87 7.95
N GLY A 217 2.84 -29.20 8.95
CA GLY A 217 3.14 -29.43 10.36
C GLY A 217 4.62 -29.24 10.72
N ILE A 218 5.27 -28.24 10.09
CA ILE A 218 6.73 -28.06 10.17
C ILE A 218 7.14 -27.53 11.53
N GLY A 219 7.75 -28.38 12.35
CA GLY A 219 8.36 -27.97 13.61
C GLY A 219 9.73 -27.31 13.42
N THR A 220 10.58 -27.85 12.54
CA THR A 220 11.89 -27.29 12.18
C THR A 220 11.96 -27.14 10.68
N LEU A 221 12.49 -26.01 10.20
CA LEU A 221 12.59 -25.73 8.77
C LEU A 221 13.52 -26.75 8.09
N PRO A 222 13.06 -27.45 7.04
CA PRO A 222 13.86 -28.44 6.33
C PRO A 222 14.93 -27.81 5.41
N CYS A 223 14.81 -26.52 5.13
CA CYS A 223 15.71 -25.74 4.27
C CYS A 223 15.57 -24.25 4.58
N ASP A 224 16.47 -23.45 4.04
CA ASP A 224 16.36 -21.99 4.09
C ASP A 224 15.10 -21.52 3.35
N VAL A 225 14.56 -20.39 3.81
CA VAL A 225 13.34 -19.80 3.24
C VAL A 225 13.61 -18.39 2.78
N CYS A 226 13.20 -18.08 1.55
CA CYS A 226 13.18 -16.74 0.99
C CYS A 226 11.74 -16.31 0.72
N VAL A 227 11.28 -15.24 1.37
CA VAL A 227 9.99 -14.62 1.07
C VAL A 227 10.21 -13.32 0.31
N LEU A 228 9.70 -13.26 -0.91
CA LEU A 228 9.89 -12.11 -1.81
C LEU A 228 9.19 -10.84 -1.31
N ASN A 229 8.06 -10.99 -0.59
CA ASN A 229 7.19 -9.91 -0.11
C ASN A 229 6.56 -9.05 -1.22
N SER A 230 7.06 -9.17 -2.43
CA SER A 230 6.55 -8.58 -3.67
C SER A 230 7.27 -9.22 -4.85
N VAL A 231 6.56 -9.47 -5.94
CA VAL A 231 7.15 -9.97 -7.21
C VAL A 231 8.29 -9.07 -7.72
N SER A 232 8.20 -7.75 -7.46
CA SER A 232 9.25 -6.80 -7.82
C SER A 232 10.61 -7.06 -7.15
N ASN A 233 10.64 -7.83 -6.07
CA ASN A 233 11.86 -8.20 -5.35
C ASN A 233 12.53 -9.47 -5.90
N LEU A 234 11.95 -10.14 -6.90
CA LEU A 234 12.49 -11.39 -7.47
C LEU A 234 13.95 -11.26 -7.95
N ARG A 235 14.35 -10.06 -8.42
CA ARG A 235 15.73 -9.82 -8.85
C ARG A 235 16.72 -9.64 -7.68
N ARG A 236 16.23 -9.61 -6.44
CA ARG A 236 17.03 -9.46 -5.20
C ARG A 236 17.15 -10.78 -4.43
N ALA A 237 16.33 -11.76 -4.77
CA ALA A 237 16.38 -13.12 -4.23
C ALA A 237 17.41 -13.98 -4.97
#